data_1fce2e98a04ccee5dcea136b11e0fb84
#
_entry.id   1fce2e98a04ccee5dcea136b11e0fb84
#
_cell.length_a   1.000
_cell.length_b   1.000
_cell.length_c   1.000
_cell.angle_alpha   90.00
_cell.angle_beta   90.00
_cell.angle_gamma   90.00
#
_symmetry.space_group_name_H-M   'P 1'
#
loop_
_entity.id
_entity.type
_entity.pdbx_description
1 polymer ?
#
loop_
_entity_poly.entity_id
_entity_poly.type
_entity_poly.pdbx_seq_one_letter_code
_entity_poly.pdbx_strand_id
1 'polypeptide(L)'
;MSLIKSIIEYLNYFWTYRKTKWGLFLGFMSISVVWYKCLIPFLPKNEQRVFYITFSYLMLISIFIVWWLFHSGRIFWGKKKFTVVFCLKAKDLKSTIHIQNTISILNRELDALRLLEKFKIVFAGEDVITNHEKAYNYRGNKNLDLVIWGEILSGTKEEKEVCDFKGLFFTCKIPSAVVRANLTDIFKRDINIALINRDWNIYEINSLPDTEKISAHLSEMIMFILGLIYCQSAEYAEDSIVILESLFKRLDMQTKGDQIKVDFEKKFLQTTPSMLRKGRVLGILLNVYKNLGLYLVSSKDYRKAKFYLDKFRSYEKKDIPALASLALCAFYLKDIKAAKEYTEEISTVDKHNEIFILNRAFFGILEKNYASALCFYKEIIKKGRSVNINIITKVIAFLDERKSEYPNEFAYDLAIGLLSYYFCQEQMGIKELRKFAKHVKNKAEYREMVDYITGEILDKKKVKKN
;
A
#
# COMPACT_ATOMS: atom_id res chain seq x y z
N MET A 1 33.36 -3.84 -43.07
CA MET A 1 33.26 -2.77 -42.05
C MET A 1 31.84 -2.38 -41.68
N SER A 2 30.88 -2.34 -42.63
CA SER A 2 29.45 -2.01 -42.33
C SER A 2 28.73 -3.02 -41.43
N LEU A 3 28.99 -4.32 -41.57
CA LEU A 3 28.34 -5.37 -40.81
C LEU A 3 28.70 -5.32 -39.30
N ILE A 4 29.97 -5.10 -38.98
CA ILE A 4 30.45 -5.01 -37.58
C ILE A 4 29.84 -3.77 -36.91
N LYS A 5 29.75 -2.64 -37.61
CA LYS A 5 29.10 -1.42 -37.09
C LYS A 5 27.62 -1.63 -36.78
N SER A 6 26.89 -2.28 -37.68
CA SER A 6 25.49 -2.61 -37.46
C SER A 6 25.28 -3.59 -36.29
N ILE A 7 26.18 -4.56 -36.11
CA ILE A 7 26.13 -5.48 -34.97
C ILE A 7 26.37 -4.73 -33.67
N ILE A 8 27.31 -3.80 -33.61
CA ILE A 8 27.62 -3.00 -32.43
C ILE A 8 26.44 -2.08 -32.07
N GLU A 9 25.81 -1.43 -33.04
CA GLU A 9 24.61 -0.61 -32.84
C GLU A 9 23.43 -1.44 -32.31
N TYR A 10 23.20 -2.65 -32.87
CA TYR A 10 22.20 -3.58 -32.38
C TYR A 10 22.47 -4.07 -30.96
N LEU A 11 23.72 -4.37 -30.61
CA LEU A 11 24.12 -4.77 -29.28
C LEU A 11 23.94 -3.62 -28.25
N ASN A 12 24.22 -2.39 -28.64
CA ASN A 12 24.01 -1.21 -27.80
C ASN A 12 22.50 -0.97 -27.55
N TYR A 13 21.68 -1.12 -28.62
CA TYR A 13 20.23 -1.03 -28.51
C TYR A 13 19.67 -2.14 -27.60
N PHE A 14 20.11 -3.38 -27.82
CA PHE A 14 19.77 -4.52 -26.96
C PHE A 14 20.20 -4.27 -25.51
N TRP A 15 21.42 -3.76 -25.28
CA TRP A 15 21.94 -3.47 -23.94
C TRP A 15 21.09 -2.45 -23.19
N THR A 16 20.59 -1.44 -23.89
CA THR A 16 19.70 -0.42 -23.33
C THR A 16 18.35 -0.99 -22.93
N TYR A 17 17.77 -1.88 -23.73
CA TYR A 17 16.43 -2.44 -23.50
C TYR A 17 16.43 -3.84 -22.87
N ARG A 18 17.59 -4.40 -22.49
CA ARG A 18 17.75 -5.80 -22.00
C ARG A 18 16.83 -6.22 -20.85
N LYS A 19 16.33 -5.26 -20.05
CA LYS A 19 15.44 -5.52 -18.93
C LYS A 19 13.94 -5.50 -19.30
N THR A 20 13.61 -5.19 -20.53
CA THR A 20 12.22 -5.08 -21.01
C THR A 20 11.81 -6.29 -21.84
N LYS A 21 10.50 -6.43 -22.10
CA LYS A 21 9.98 -7.43 -23.05
C LYS A 21 10.54 -7.21 -24.47
N TRP A 22 10.77 -5.96 -24.84
CA TRP A 22 11.41 -5.58 -26.10
C TRP A 22 12.88 -6.02 -26.16
N GLY A 23 13.61 -5.97 -25.08
CA GLY A 23 14.99 -6.49 -25.01
C GLY A 23 15.06 -7.99 -25.23
N LEU A 24 14.08 -8.77 -24.73
CA LEU A 24 13.97 -10.18 -25.01
C LEU A 24 13.78 -10.42 -26.52
N PHE A 25 12.81 -9.71 -27.12
CA PHE A 25 12.51 -9.83 -28.55
C PHE A 25 13.72 -9.46 -29.42
N LEU A 26 14.39 -8.32 -29.15
CA LEU A 26 15.59 -7.89 -29.87
C LEU A 26 16.74 -8.87 -29.70
N GLY A 27 16.87 -9.48 -28.53
CA GLY A 27 17.89 -10.51 -28.29
C GLY A 27 17.67 -11.76 -29.11
N PHE A 28 16.43 -12.25 -29.21
CA PHE A 28 16.05 -13.37 -30.08
C PHE A 28 16.36 -13.05 -31.55
N MET A 29 16.00 -11.88 -32.02
CA MET A 29 16.29 -11.47 -33.40
C MET A 29 17.80 -11.43 -33.66
N SER A 30 18.58 -10.86 -32.74
CA SER A 30 20.05 -10.79 -32.87
C SER A 30 20.69 -12.16 -32.92
N ILE A 31 20.28 -13.09 -32.04
CA ILE A 31 20.78 -14.47 -32.03
C ILE A 31 20.42 -15.23 -33.30
N SER A 32 19.20 -15.06 -33.79
CA SER A 32 18.75 -15.67 -35.03
C SER A 32 19.57 -15.22 -36.23
N VAL A 33 19.92 -13.93 -36.30
CA VAL A 33 20.76 -13.37 -37.36
C VAL A 33 22.20 -13.90 -37.27
N VAL A 34 22.79 -13.93 -36.07
CA VAL A 34 24.15 -14.46 -35.83
C VAL A 34 24.19 -15.96 -36.15
N TRP A 35 23.20 -16.72 -35.70
CA TRP A 35 23.10 -18.16 -35.98
C TRP A 35 23.00 -18.41 -37.49
N TYR A 36 22.11 -17.71 -38.21
CA TYR A 36 21.91 -17.88 -39.62
C TYR A 36 23.18 -17.55 -40.44
N LYS A 37 23.80 -16.40 -40.16
CA LYS A 37 24.96 -15.92 -40.96
C LYS A 37 26.29 -16.52 -40.54
N CYS A 38 26.48 -16.82 -39.26
CA CYS A 38 27.78 -17.22 -38.75
C CYS A 38 27.90 -18.73 -38.52
N LEU A 39 26.84 -19.43 -38.09
CA LEU A 39 26.93 -20.85 -37.68
C LEU A 39 26.47 -21.81 -38.75
N ILE A 40 25.39 -21.52 -39.50
CA ILE A 40 24.89 -22.43 -40.55
C ILE A 40 25.97 -22.79 -41.61
N PRO A 41 26.83 -21.86 -42.08
CA PRO A 41 27.85 -22.21 -43.05
C PRO A 41 28.87 -23.25 -42.61
N PHE A 42 29.09 -23.37 -41.29
CA PHE A 42 30.07 -24.29 -40.68
C PHE A 42 29.50 -25.66 -40.33
N LEU A 43 28.20 -25.85 -40.46
CA LEU A 43 27.56 -27.13 -40.14
C LEU A 43 27.77 -28.17 -41.30
N PRO A 44 27.96 -29.44 -40.94
CA PRO A 44 28.21 -30.49 -41.94
C PRO A 44 27.08 -30.62 -42.93
N LYS A 45 27.41 -30.91 -44.18
CA LYS A 45 26.44 -31.05 -45.32
C LYS A 45 25.99 -32.49 -45.51
N ASN A 46 25.74 -33.24 -44.47
CA ASN A 46 25.28 -34.64 -44.51
C ASN A 46 23.76 -34.73 -44.27
N GLU A 47 23.20 -35.94 -44.30
CA GLU A 47 21.78 -36.20 -44.10
C GLU A 47 21.27 -35.74 -42.71
N GLN A 48 22.14 -35.66 -41.74
CA GLN A 48 21.80 -35.18 -40.37
C GLN A 48 21.86 -33.66 -40.25
N ARG A 49 22.10 -32.92 -41.31
CA ARG A 49 22.24 -31.45 -41.30
C ARG A 49 21.08 -30.74 -40.64
N VAL A 50 19.86 -31.17 -40.93
CA VAL A 50 18.63 -30.58 -40.35
C VAL A 50 18.63 -30.74 -38.81
N PHE A 51 19.03 -31.92 -38.32
CA PHE A 51 19.15 -32.15 -36.86
C PHE A 51 20.16 -31.22 -36.21
N TYR A 52 21.37 -31.10 -36.76
CA TYR A 52 22.42 -30.22 -36.21
C TYR A 52 22.00 -28.75 -36.26
N ILE A 53 21.31 -28.32 -37.30
CA ILE A 53 20.75 -26.98 -37.45
C ILE A 53 19.77 -26.70 -36.31
N THR A 54 18.77 -27.55 -36.14
CA THR A 54 17.73 -27.40 -35.13
C THR A 54 18.30 -27.46 -33.72
N PHE A 55 19.17 -28.42 -33.43
CA PHE A 55 19.79 -28.60 -32.13
C PHE A 55 20.66 -27.40 -31.73
N SER A 56 21.53 -26.92 -32.65
CA SER A 56 22.39 -25.76 -32.38
C SER A 56 21.58 -24.48 -32.13
N TYR A 57 20.45 -24.31 -32.82
CA TYR A 57 19.55 -23.17 -32.61
C TYR A 57 18.85 -23.22 -31.24
N LEU A 58 18.30 -24.37 -30.88
CA LEU A 58 17.66 -24.59 -29.58
C LEU A 58 18.65 -24.40 -28.43
N MET A 59 19.89 -24.89 -28.59
CA MET A 59 20.94 -24.68 -27.59
C MET A 59 21.28 -23.21 -27.39
N LEU A 60 21.44 -22.44 -28.47
CA LEU A 60 21.70 -20.99 -28.37
C LEU A 60 20.53 -20.22 -27.76
N ILE A 61 19.30 -20.57 -28.12
CA ILE A 61 18.13 -19.98 -27.50
C ILE A 61 18.09 -20.29 -26.00
N SER A 62 18.35 -21.50 -25.60
CA SER A 62 18.37 -21.91 -24.20
C SER A 62 19.45 -21.16 -23.39
N ILE A 63 20.67 -21.04 -23.92
CA ILE A 63 21.76 -20.27 -23.32
C ILE A 63 21.34 -18.80 -23.20
N PHE A 64 20.73 -18.24 -24.24
CA PHE A 64 20.26 -16.85 -24.22
C PHE A 64 19.15 -16.64 -23.19
N ILE A 65 18.17 -17.54 -23.09
CA ILE A 65 17.09 -17.43 -22.09
C ILE A 65 17.68 -17.46 -20.71
N VAL A 66 18.57 -18.42 -20.42
CA VAL A 66 19.25 -18.53 -19.11
C VAL A 66 20.04 -17.25 -18.82
N TRP A 67 20.87 -16.79 -19.76
CA TRP A 67 21.63 -15.55 -19.62
C TRP A 67 20.72 -14.34 -19.42
N TRP A 68 19.63 -14.23 -20.22
CA TRP A 68 18.67 -13.12 -20.09
C TRP A 68 17.94 -13.15 -18.74
N LEU A 69 17.55 -14.32 -18.28
CA LEU A 69 16.91 -14.49 -16.97
C LEU A 69 17.85 -14.04 -15.85
N PHE A 70 19.14 -14.40 -15.92
CA PHE A 70 20.16 -13.95 -14.97
C PHE A 70 20.34 -12.42 -15.02
N HIS A 71 20.49 -11.82 -16.22
CA HIS A 71 20.75 -10.39 -16.36
C HIS A 71 19.51 -9.51 -16.23
N SER A 72 18.31 -10.05 -16.49
CA SER A 72 17.06 -9.33 -16.23
C SER A 72 16.71 -9.25 -14.75
N GLY A 73 17.43 -9.96 -13.90
CA GLY A 73 17.18 -10.03 -12.46
C GLY A 73 15.93 -10.82 -12.09
N ARG A 74 15.37 -11.62 -13.03
CA ARG A 74 14.16 -12.43 -12.81
C ARG A 74 14.43 -13.78 -12.20
N ILE A 75 15.68 -14.29 -12.30
CA ILE A 75 16.14 -15.45 -11.54
C ILE A 75 17.14 -14.94 -10.51
N PHE A 76 16.64 -14.38 -9.41
CA PHE A 76 17.41 -14.31 -8.18
C PHE A 76 16.81 -15.30 -7.20
N TRP A 77 17.58 -16.31 -6.90
CA TRP A 77 17.41 -17.18 -5.77
C TRP A 77 17.72 -16.40 -4.50
N GLY A 78 16.76 -15.58 -4.06
CA GLY A 78 16.84 -14.74 -2.89
C GLY A 78 16.01 -13.47 -3.11
N LYS A 79 15.22 -13.07 -2.14
CA LYS A 79 14.52 -11.79 -2.18
C LYS A 79 15.54 -10.67 -2.31
N LYS A 80 15.41 -9.83 -3.34
CA LYS A 80 16.31 -8.68 -3.52
C LYS A 80 16.23 -7.80 -2.29
N LYS A 81 17.37 -7.61 -1.62
CA LYS A 81 17.44 -6.69 -0.48
C LYS A 81 17.22 -5.25 -0.96
N PHE A 82 16.43 -4.50 -0.21
CA PHE A 82 16.27 -3.07 -0.43
C PHE A 82 17.59 -2.36 -0.12
N THR A 83 18.18 -1.72 -1.12
CA THR A 83 19.53 -1.16 -0.99
C THR A 83 19.45 0.32 -0.68
N VAL A 84 19.93 0.69 0.51
CA VAL A 84 20.11 2.06 0.99
C VAL A 84 21.58 2.46 0.85
N VAL A 85 21.84 3.53 0.12
CA VAL A 85 23.20 4.01 -0.08
C VAL A 85 23.34 5.41 0.49
N PHE A 86 24.36 5.58 1.32
CA PHE A 86 24.77 6.86 1.87
C PHE A 86 25.89 7.44 1.01
N CYS A 87 25.62 8.58 0.39
CA CYS A 87 26.58 9.39 -0.38
C CYS A 87 26.80 10.72 0.35
N LEU A 88 27.19 10.64 1.62
CA LEU A 88 27.39 11.80 2.47
C LEU A 88 28.85 12.24 2.39
N LYS A 89 29.09 13.51 2.08
CA LYS A 89 30.41 14.11 2.08
C LYS A 89 30.79 14.50 3.51
N ALA A 90 31.84 13.88 4.00
CA ALA A 90 32.46 14.26 5.28
C ALA A 90 33.64 15.19 5.01
N LYS A 91 33.68 16.36 5.65
CA LYS A 91 34.85 17.28 5.49
C LYS A 91 35.99 16.94 6.41
N ASP A 92 35.77 16.15 7.43
CA ASP A 92 36.74 15.78 8.44
C ASP A 92 36.54 14.38 8.98
N LEU A 93 37.51 13.89 9.76
CA LEU A 93 37.47 12.56 10.37
C LEU A 93 36.28 12.37 11.33
N LYS A 94 35.91 13.42 12.06
CA LYS A 94 34.77 13.35 13.00
C LYS A 94 33.47 13.15 12.26
N SER A 95 33.24 13.87 11.16
CA SER A 95 32.07 13.68 10.30
C SER A 95 32.00 12.27 9.73
N THR A 96 33.14 11.67 9.37
CA THR A 96 33.20 10.27 8.94
C THR A 96 32.78 9.31 10.05
N ILE A 97 33.22 9.54 11.29
CA ILE A 97 32.83 8.74 12.46
C ILE A 97 31.31 8.84 12.69
N HIS A 98 30.71 10.03 12.56
CA HIS A 98 29.25 10.21 12.69
C HIS A 98 28.48 9.37 11.66
N ILE A 99 28.92 9.33 10.42
CA ILE A 99 28.30 8.51 9.38
C ILE A 99 28.40 7.03 9.72
N GLN A 100 29.59 6.55 10.12
CA GLN A 100 29.78 5.14 10.50
C GLN A 100 28.93 4.73 11.70
N ASN A 101 28.88 5.58 12.73
CA ASN A 101 28.03 5.34 13.90
C ASN A 101 26.55 5.29 13.51
N THR A 102 26.09 6.18 12.62
CA THR A 102 24.70 6.16 12.12
C THR A 102 24.38 4.84 11.43
N ILE A 103 25.26 4.37 10.56
CA ILE A 103 25.09 3.09 9.86
C ILE A 103 25.07 1.92 10.87
N SER A 104 25.94 1.95 11.86
CA SER A 104 26.00 0.93 12.91
C SER A 104 24.71 0.90 13.72
N ILE A 105 24.22 2.06 14.14
CA ILE A 105 22.94 2.18 14.89
C ILE A 105 21.79 1.66 14.03
N LEU A 106 21.70 2.09 12.77
CA LEU A 106 20.64 1.67 11.84
C LEU A 106 20.64 0.14 11.59
N ASN A 107 21.83 -0.45 11.40
CA ASN A 107 21.96 -1.90 11.24
C ASN A 107 21.48 -2.64 12.50
N ARG A 108 21.90 -2.19 13.70
CA ARG A 108 21.46 -2.77 14.97
C ARG A 108 19.95 -2.67 15.16
N GLU A 109 19.35 -1.55 14.77
CA GLU A 109 17.90 -1.35 14.86
C GLU A 109 17.13 -2.25 13.89
N LEU A 110 17.57 -2.35 12.65
CA LEU A 110 16.96 -3.25 11.66
C LEU A 110 17.12 -4.72 12.05
N ASP A 111 18.24 -5.08 12.69
CA ASP A 111 18.45 -6.43 13.22
C ASP A 111 17.50 -6.73 14.37
N ALA A 112 17.38 -5.82 15.32
CA ALA A 112 16.43 -5.93 16.43
C ALA A 112 14.97 -6.09 15.96
N LEU A 113 14.64 -5.51 14.82
CA LEU A 113 13.33 -5.65 14.15
C LEU A 113 13.23 -6.88 13.25
N ARG A 114 14.29 -7.70 13.12
CA ARG A 114 14.41 -8.85 12.21
C ARG A 114 14.20 -8.45 10.73
N LEU A 115 14.62 -7.25 10.38
CA LEU A 115 14.51 -6.70 9.03
C LEU A 115 15.86 -6.63 8.29
N LEU A 116 16.99 -6.90 8.95
CA LEU A 116 18.32 -6.79 8.37
C LEU A 116 18.52 -7.65 7.11
N GLU A 117 17.83 -8.80 7.04
CA GLU A 117 17.86 -9.63 5.85
C GLU A 117 17.19 -8.99 4.62
N LYS A 118 16.26 -8.05 4.84
CA LYS A 118 15.52 -7.34 3.80
C LYS A 118 16.24 -6.08 3.30
N PHE A 119 17.19 -5.57 4.07
CA PHE A 119 17.93 -4.35 3.78
C PHE A 119 19.42 -4.61 3.51
N LYS A 120 19.98 -3.79 2.63
CA LYS A 120 21.43 -3.66 2.43
C LYS A 120 21.80 -2.21 2.57
N ILE A 121 22.56 -1.87 3.60
CA ILE A 121 23.03 -0.52 3.87
C ILE A 121 24.48 -0.42 3.42
N VAL A 122 24.77 0.57 2.60
CA VAL A 122 26.10 0.78 2.00
C VAL A 122 26.49 2.24 2.16
N PHE A 123 27.74 2.46 2.54
CA PHE A 123 28.37 3.77 2.42
C PHE A 123 29.19 3.80 1.13
N ALA A 124 28.87 4.73 0.23
CA ALA A 124 29.50 4.82 -1.08
C ALA A 124 30.74 5.74 -1.12
N GLY A 125 31.15 6.28 0.04
CA GLY A 125 32.28 7.20 0.11
C GLY A 125 32.00 8.57 -0.54
N GLU A 126 33.09 9.25 -0.95
CA GLU A 126 33.05 10.62 -1.45
C GLU A 126 32.61 10.77 -2.93
N ASP A 127 31.94 9.82 -3.52
CA ASP A 127 31.34 9.99 -4.86
C ASP A 127 30.35 11.16 -4.80
N VAL A 128 30.87 12.34 -5.17
CA VAL A 128 30.23 13.63 -4.89
C VAL A 128 28.94 13.78 -5.66
N ILE A 129 27.85 13.39 -5.03
CA ILE A 129 26.51 13.75 -5.50
C ILE A 129 26.23 15.17 -5.02
N THR A 130 26.30 16.11 -5.95
CA THR A 130 26.18 17.55 -5.66
C THR A 130 24.78 18.11 -5.97
N ASN A 131 23.96 17.36 -6.69
CA ASN A 131 22.62 17.79 -7.05
C ASN A 131 21.68 16.60 -7.26
N HIS A 132 20.37 16.90 -7.36
CA HIS A 132 19.32 15.91 -7.47
C HIS A 132 19.41 15.07 -8.76
N GLU A 133 19.82 15.66 -9.86
CA GLU A 133 19.97 14.96 -11.14
C GLU A 133 21.07 13.90 -11.08
N LYS A 134 22.23 14.25 -10.52
CA LYS A 134 23.33 13.29 -10.29
C LYS A 134 22.89 12.15 -9.36
N ALA A 135 22.15 12.46 -8.28
CA ALA A 135 21.62 11.45 -7.37
C ALA A 135 20.65 10.50 -8.08
N TYR A 136 19.77 11.05 -8.91
CA TYR A 136 18.83 10.27 -9.70
C TYR A 136 19.52 9.33 -10.68
N ASN A 137 20.51 9.86 -11.42
CA ASN A 137 21.30 9.09 -12.38
C ASN A 137 22.15 8.02 -11.69
N TYR A 138 22.80 8.36 -10.58
CA TYR A 138 23.58 7.42 -9.76
C TYR A 138 22.70 6.26 -9.28
N ARG A 139 21.52 6.55 -8.74
CA ARG A 139 20.55 5.55 -8.33
C ARG A 139 20.12 4.64 -9.49
N GLY A 140 19.81 5.23 -10.64
CA GLY A 140 19.39 4.50 -11.84
C GLY A 140 20.47 3.58 -12.37
N ASN A 141 21.69 4.08 -12.54
CA ASN A 141 22.84 3.35 -13.08
C ASN A 141 23.28 2.18 -12.18
N LYS A 142 23.22 2.35 -10.87
CA LYS A 142 23.57 1.31 -9.87
C LYS A 142 22.38 0.45 -9.45
N ASN A 143 21.16 0.75 -9.96
CA ASN A 143 19.91 0.06 -9.60
C ASN A 143 19.66 0.02 -8.09
N LEU A 144 19.82 1.16 -7.44
CA LEU A 144 19.63 1.34 -6.00
C LEU A 144 18.18 1.70 -5.70
N ASP A 145 17.72 1.37 -4.50
CA ASP A 145 16.34 1.64 -4.09
C ASP A 145 16.23 3.00 -3.39
N LEU A 146 17.19 3.35 -2.54
CA LEU A 146 17.28 4.64 -1.84
C LEU A 146 18.71 5.16 -1.84
N VAL A 147 18.88 6.43 -2.19
CA VAL A 147 20.15 7.16 -2.06
C VAL A 147 19.91 8.36 -1.16
N ILE A 148 20.70 8.47 -0.11
CA ILE A 148 20.72 9.59 0.83
C ILE A 148 22.03 10.34 0.60
N TRP A 149 21.95 11.65 0.35
CA TRP A 149 23.10 12.46 0.00
C TRP A 149 23.04 13.85 0.64
N GLY A 150 24.21 14.46 0.83
CA GLY A 150 24.37 15.76 1.49
C GLY A 150 25.78 15.93 2.01
N GLU A 151 26.02 16.97 2.81
CA GLU A 151 27.29 17.26 3.44
C GLU A 151 27.14 17.26 4.97
N ILE A 152 28.11 16.67 5.65
CA ILE A 152 28.26 16.74 7.10
C ILE A 152 29.48 17.59 7.42
N LEU A 153 29.28 18.63 8.21
CA LEU A 153 30.30 19.54 8.66
C LEU A 153 30.40 19.44 10.18
N SER A 154 31.55 19.10 10.72
CA SER A 154 31.84 19.32 12.14
C SER A 154 32.62 20.61 12.30
N GLY A 155 32.36 21.36 13.35
CA GLY A 155 32.99 22.63 13.66
C GLY A 155 32.89 22.96 15.13
N THR A 156 33.54 24.03 15.56
CA THR A 156 33.45 24.54 16.93
C THR A 156 32.74 25.89 16.87
N LYS A 157 31.63 26.04 17.61
CA LYS A 157 30.92 27.31 17.76
C LYS A 157 30.76 27.59 19.25
N GLU A 158 31.24 28.75 19.70
CA GLU A 158 31.16 29.18 21.12
C GLU A 158 31.74 28.11 22.09
N GLU A 159 32.93 27.58 21.76
CA GLU A 159 33.64 26.52 22.52
C GLU A 159 32.91 25.15 22.55
N LYS A 160 31.79 24.99 21.85
CA LYS A 160 31.08 23.73 21.72
C LYS A 160 31.27 23.12 20.35
N GLU A 161 31.50 21.82 20.32
CA GLU A 161 31.52 21.06 19.06
C GLU A 161 30.12 21.05 18.47
N VAL A 162 30.00 21.48 17.23
CA VAL A 162 28.75 21.56 16.47
C VAL A 162 28.88 20.70 15.23
N CYS A 163 27.89 19.90 14.96
CA CYS A 163 27.77 19.18 13.71
C CYS A 163 26.65 19.80 12.87
N ASP A 164 26.99 20.30 11.72
CA ASP A 164 26.05 20.92 10.78
C ASP A 164 25.84 20.02 9.58
N PHE A 165 24.57 19.75 9.25
CA PHE A 165 24.19 18.99 8.06
C PHE A 165 23.71 19.96 6.99
N LYS A 166 24.53 20.19 6.00
CA LYS A 166 24.17 21.00 4.84
C LYS A 166 23.37 20.17 3.84
N GLY A 167 22.04 20.30 3.92
CA GLY A 167 21.14 19.75 2.93
C GLY A 167 21.19 18.22 2.86
N LEU A 168 20.45 17.56 3.73
CA LEU A 168 20.21 16.13 3.58
C LEU A 168 19.09 15.92 2.56
N PHE A 169 19.42 15.25 1.48
CA PHE A 169 18.47 14.93 0.42
C PHE A 169 18.38 13.43 0.21
N PHE A 170 17.28 12.97 -0.36
CA PHE A 170 17.18 11.58 -0.77
C PHE A 170 16.47 11.44 -2.12
N THR A 171 16.77 10.37 -2.82
CA THR A 171 16.04 9.91 -4.00
C THR A 171 15.74 8.43 -3.84
N CYS A 172 14.49 8.03 -4.02
CA CYS A 172 14.05 6.65 -3.86
C CYS A 172 13.40 6.11 -5.13
N LYS A 173 13.44 4.79 -5.27
CA LYS A 173 12.64 4.05 -6.24
C LYS A 173 11.36 3.60 -5.54
N ILE A 174 10.22 4.13 -5.98
CA ILE A 174 8.93 3.65 -5.50
C ILE A 174 8.73 2.21 -6.01
N PRO A 175 8.44 1.23 -5.16
CA PRO A 175 8.15 -0.13 -5.59
C PRO A 175 7.05 -0.16 -6.64
N SER A 176 7.21 -0.95 -7.70
CA SER A 176 6.27 -1.01 -8.83
C SER A 176 4.91 -1.63 -8.49
N ALA A 177 4.78 -2.30 -7.37
CA ALA A 177 3.53 -2.81 -6.83
C ALA A 177 2.83 -1.74 -5.97
N VAL A 178 2.55 -0.58 -6.58
CA VAL A 178 1.87 0.52 -5.89
C VAL A 178 0.45 0.11 -5.56
N VAL A 179 0.11 0.10 -4.29
CA VAL A 179 -1.27 0.15 -3.82
C VAL A 179 -1.89 1.43 -4.35
N ARG A 180 -2.88 1.27 -5.24
CA ARG A 180 -3.46 2.28 -6.14
C ARG A 180 -3.66 3.66 -5.52
N ALA A 181 -3.29 4.66 -6.31
CA ALA A 181 -3.62 6.09 -6.35
C ALA A 181 -3.64 6.88 -5.03
N ASN A 182 -4.42 6.50 -4.02
CA ASN A 182 -4.63 7.33 -2.84
C ASN A 182 -3.40 7.42 -1.91
N LEU A 183 -2.62 6.33 -1.78
CA LEU A 183 -1.39 6.34 -0.98
C LEU A 183 -0.27 7.14 -1.64
N THR A 184 -0.23 7.20 -2.97
CA THR A 184 0.80 7.95 -3.70
C THR A 184 0.69 9.45 -3.47
N ASP A 185 -0.53 9.99 -3.38
CA ASP A 185 -0.75 11.43 -3.14
C ASP A 185 -0.50 11.79 -1.67
N ILE A 186 -0.92 10.94 -0.74
CA ILE A 186 -0.60 11.08 0.68
C ILE A 186 0.93 11.03 0.85
N PHE A 187 1.59 10.08 0.24
CA PHE A 187 3.04 9.93 0.31
C PHE A 187 3.79 11.13 -0.27
N LYS A 188 3.42 11.63 -1.46
CA LYS A 188 4.03 12.82 -2.04
C LYS A 188 3.86 14.03 -1.14
N ARG A 189 2.69 14.18 -0.56
CA ARG A 189 2.39 15.26 0.38
C ARG A 189 3.22 15.11 1.66
N ASP A 190 3.23 13.93 2.26
CA ASP A 190 3.86 13.68 3.55
C ASP A 190 5.39 13.66 3.46
N ILE A 191 5.97 13.17 2.35
CA ILE A 191 7.40 13.35 2.06
C ILE A 191 7.73 14.84 1.87
N ASN A 192 6.97 15.56 1.06
CA ASN A 192 7.23 16.99 0.88
C ASN A 192 7.11 17.75 2.21
N ILE A 193 6.13 17.41 3.03
CA ILE A 193 5.98 17.97 4.37
C ILE A 193 7.14 17.55 5.28
N ALA A 194 7.56 16.29 5.28
CA ALA A 194 8.68 15.81 6.08
C ALA A 194 10.02 16.44 5.66
N LEU A 195 10.19 16.73 4.34
CA LEU A 195 11.38 17.41 3.81
C LEU A 195 11.35 18.92 4.00
N ILE A 196 10.18 19.54 3.92
CA ILE A 196 10.01 21.00 4.02
C ILE A 196 9.91 21.46 5.47
N ASN A 197 9.37 20.63 6.35
CA ASN A 197 9.17 21.01 7.75
C ASN A 197 10.43 20.77 8.60
N ARG A 198 10.80 21.83 9.28
CA ARG A 198 11.95 21.95 10.17
C ARG A 198 12.02 20.92 11.32
N ASP A 199 10.98 20.12 11.56
CA ASP A 199 10.92 19.19 12.70
C ASP A 199 11.88 17.99 12.58
N TRP A 200 12.31 17.69 11.34
CA TRP A 200 13.41 16.77 11.05
C TRP A 200 14.64 17.52 10.54
N ASN A 201 14.58 18.86 10.48
CA ASN A 201 15.75 19.68 10.14
C ASN A 201 16.75 19.60 11.28
N ILE A 202 17.89 19.15 10.89
CA ILE A 202 19.06 18.92 11.70
C ILE A 202 19.63 20.24 12.31
N TYR A 203 19.05 21.40 11.97
CA TYR A 203 19.46 22.68 12.55
C TYR A 203 19.33 22.77 14.08
N GLU A 204 18.43 21.97 14.68
CA GLU A 204 18.37 21.86 16.15
C GLU A 204 19.50 21.03 16.75
N ILE A 205 20.22 20.27 15.94
CA ILE A 205 21.38 19.48 16.35
C ILE A 205 22.62 20.37 16.57
N ASN A 206 22.60 21.61 16.07
CA ASN A 206 23.69 22.58 16.29
C ASN A 206 23.99 22.84 17.78
N SER A 207 23.13 22.37 18.68
CA SER A 207 23.30 22.48 20.14
C SER A 207 23.70 21.17 20.83
N LEU A 208 23.86 20.05 20.11
CA LEU A 208 24.14 18.74 20.71
C LEU A 208 25.66 18.43 20.66
N PRO A 209 26.35 18.43 21.79
CA PRO A 209 27.79 18.13 21.84
C PRO A 209 28.10 16.62 21.68
N ASP A 210 27.09 15.76 21.56
CA ASP A 210 27.21 14.31 21.70
C ASP A 210 27.02 13.58 20.36
N THR A 211 28.07 12.93 19.91
CA THR A 211 28.13 12.14 18.67
C THR A 211 27.01 11.07 18.60
N GLU A 212 26.70 10.44 19.72
CA GLU A 212 25.67 9.39 19.75
C GLU A 212 24.27 9.95 19.51
N LYS A 213 23.96 11.13 20.03
CA LYS A 213 22.65 11.78 19.82
C LYS A 213 22.44 12.18 18.38
N ILE A 214 23.48 12.71 17.72
CA ILE A 214 23.43 13.05 16.28
C ILE A 214 23.17 11.80 15.46
N SER A 215 23.96 10.75 15.68
CA SER A 215 23.83 9.49 14.97
C SER A 215 22.48 8.80 15.21
N ALA A 216 21.96 8.87 16.44
CA ALA A 216 20.63 8.34 16.78
C ALA A 216 19.53 9.12 16.07
N HIS A 217 19.61 10.45 16.03
CA HIS A 217 18.63 11.29 15.35
C HIS A 217 18.62 11.06 13.83
N LEU A 218 19.77 10.95 13.22
CA LEU A 218 19.90 10.62 11.79
C LEU A 218 19.33 9.22 11.49
N SER A 219 19.57 8.25 12.38
CA SER A 219 18.96 6.92 12.30
C SER A 219 17.44 6.98 12.36
N GLU A 220 16.87 7.75 13.29
CA GLU A 220 15.41 7.96 13.39
C GLU A 220 14.81 8.53 12.12
N MET A 221 15.46 9.52 11.52
CA MET A 221 15.03 10.10 10.26
C MET A 221 15.05 9.07 9.12
N ILE A 222 16.09 8.26 9.04
CA ILE A 222 16.21 7.21 8.02
C ILE A 222 15.13 6.14 8.24
N MET A 223 14.90 5.71 9.47
CA MET A 223 13.82 4.77 9.80
C MET A 223 12.45 5.33 9.39
N PHE A 224 12.21 6.62 9.61
CA PHE A 224 11.01 7.28 9.15
C PHE A 224 10.86 7.23 7.62
N ILE A 225 11.91 7.57 6.88
CA ILE A 225 11.94 7.49 5.41
C ILE A 225 11.70 6.07 4.92
N LEU A 226 12.34 5.07 5.54
CA LEU A 226 12.12 3.66 5.20
C LEU A 226 10.67 3.23 5.45
N GLY A 227 10.09 3.60 6.59
CA GLY A 227 8.69 3.38 6.88
C GLY A 227 7.76 3.98 5.82
N LEU A 228 8.01 5.23 5.41
CA LEU A 228 7.28 5.92 4.35
C LEU A 228 7.40 5.23 2.99
N ILE A 229 8.57 4.75 2.62
CA ILE A 229 8.79 4.07 1.33
C ILE A 229 8.09 2.71 1.33
N TYR A 230 8.22 1.95 2.40
CA TYR A 230 7.64 0.62 2.53
C TYR A 230 6.11 0.63 2.61
N CYS A 231 5.50 1.68 3.18
CA CYS A 231 4.04 1.78 3.24
C CYS A 231 3.38 1.96 1.86
N GLN A 232 4.15 2.25 0.80
CA GLN A 232 3.64 2.40 -0.57
C GLN A 232 3.24 1.08 -1.22
N SER A 233 3.72 -0.06 -0.71
CA SER A 233 3.42 -1.38 -1.25
C SER A 233 2.68 -2.22 -0.22
N ALA A 234 1.58 -2.87 -0.62
CA ALA A 234 0.88 -3.81 0.24
C ALA A 234 1.79 -4.97 0.69
N GLU A 235 2.75 -5.37 -0.15
CA GLU A 235 3.72 -6.43 0.15
C GLU A 235 4.65 -6.06 1.33
N TYR A 236 5.00 -4.77 1.44
CA TYR A 236 5.93 -4.28 2.47
C TYR A 236 5.24 -3.48 3.58
N ALA A 237 3.91 -3.35 3.54
CA ALA A 237 3.17 -2.56 4.52
C ALA A 237 3.33 -3.09 5.96
N GLU A 238 3.40 -4.41 6.15
CA GLU A 238 3.64 -5.02 7.47
C GLU A 238 5.04 -4.64 8.00
N ASP A 239 6.06 -4.63 7.14
CA ASP A 239 7.42 -4.20 7.53
C ASP A 239 7.47 -2.70 7.85
N SER A 240 6.74 -1.89 7.08
CA SER A 240 6.55 -0.46 7.37
C SER A 240 5.97 -0.24 8.77
N ILE A 241 4.95 -1.02 9.13
CA ILE A 241 4.32 -0.94 10.45
C ILE A 241 5.35 -1.24 11.55
N VAL A 242 6.13 -2.31 11.40
CA VAL A 242 7.17 -2.68 12.38
C VAL A 242 8.17 -1.56 12.59
N ILE A 243 8.64 -0.93 11.48
CA ILE A 243 9.57 0.21 11.53
C ILE A 243 8.93 1.41 12.23
N LEU A 244 7.73 1.79 11.82
CA LEU A 244 7.04 2.99 12.34
C LEU A 244 6.60 2.81 13.80
N GLU A 245 6.16 1.61 14.21
CA GLU A 245 5.83 1.30 15.61
C GLU A 245 7.07 1.40 16.51
N SER A 246 8.22 0.90 16.07
CA SER A 246 9.47 1.01 16.80
C SER A 246 9.88 2.48 16.98
N LEU A 247 9.80 3.24 15.89
CA LEU A 247 10.10 4.68 15.91
C LEU A 247 9.13 5.43 16.82
N PHE A 248 7.83 5.14 16.74
CA PHE A 248 6.81 5.75 17.59
C PHE A 248 7.06 5.50 19.07
N LYS A 249 7.39 4.25 19.46
CA LYS A 249 7.73 3.91 20.84
C LYS A 249 8.93 4.70 21.35
N ARG A 250 9.97 4.87 20.53
CA ARG A 250 11.16 5.64 20.90
C ARG A 250 10.82 7.10 21.14
N LEU A 251 10.08 7.72 20.20
CA LEU A 251 9.64 9.11 20.31
C LEU A 251 8.69 9.31 21.49
N ASP A 252 7.88 8.32 21.85
CA ASP A 252 7.03 8.36 23.04
C ASP A 252 7.85 8.42 24.32
N MET A 253 8.94 7.64 24.43
CA MET A 253 9.86 7.69 25.56
C MET A 253 10.59 9.04 25.65
N GLN A 254 11.05 9.57 24.50
CA GLN A 254 11.69 10.90 24.44
C GLN A 254 10.71 11.98 24.88
N THR A 255 9.48 11.97 24.37
CA THR A 255 8.45 12.94 24.73
C THR A 255 8.13 12.95 26.21
N LYS A 256 8.05 11.78 26.85
CA LYS A 256 7.85 11.67 28.31
C LYS A 256 9.04 12.26 29.09
N GLY A 257 10.25 12.03 28.62
CA GLY A 257 11.45 12.64 29.20
C GLY A 257 11.48 14.17 29.08
N ASP A 258 11.08 14.69 27.92
CA ASP A 258 11.00 16.14 27.64
C ASP A 258 9.89 16.80 28.49
N GLN A 259 8.72 16.18 28.65
CA GLN A 259 7.64 16.66 29.50
C GLN A 259 8.07 16.80 30.97
N ILE A 260 8.78 15.81 31.50
CA ILE A 260 9.31 15.87 32.88
C ILE A 260 10.25 17.07 33.07
N LYS A 261 11.07 17.39 32.05
CA LYS A 261 11.97 18.56 32.10
C LYS A 261 11.17 19.88 32.04
N VAL A 262 10.15 19.97 31.17
CA VAL A 262 9.31 21.17 31.01
C VAL A 262 8.49 21.44 32.27
N ASP A 263 7.94 20.42 32.92
CA ASP A 263 7.22 20.55 34.21
C ASP A 263 8.14 21.04 35.31
N PHE A 264 9.42 20.65 35.31
CA PHE A 264 10.41 21.13 36.27
C PHE A 264 10.79 22.61 36.09
N GLU A 265 10.75 23.13 34.86
CA GLU A 265 11.14 24.50 34.52
C GLU A 265 9.96 25.49 34.51
N LYS A 266 8.73 25.07 34.84
CA LYS A 266 7.50 25.91 34.85
C LYS A 266 7.34 26.86 33.63
N LYS A 267 7.80 26.43 32.46
CA LYS A 267 7.65 27.21 31.22
C LYS A 267 6.54 26.65 30.32
N PHE A 268 5.70 27.57 29.87
CA PHE A 268 4.60 27.43 28.91
C PHE A 268 4.67 26.17 28.03
N LEU A 269 3.50 25.55 27.78
CA LEU A 269 3.19 24.48 26.84
C LEU A 269 3.75 24.78 25.41
N GLN A 270 5.06 24.73 25.25
CA GLN A 270 5.67 24.73 23.93
C GLN A 270 5.71 23.28 23.44
N THR A 271 5.08 23.03 22.29
CA THR A 271 5.15 21.75 21.61
C THR A 271 6.61 21.43 21.32
N THR A 272 7.16 20.39 21.94
CA THR A 272 8.56 20.02 21.72
C THR A 272 8.73 19.39 20.33
N PRO A 273 9.91 19.47 19.72
CA PRO A 273 10.20 18.81 18.42
C PRO A 273 9.91 17.30 18.44
N SER A 274 10.15 16.64 19.59
CA SER A 274 9.82 15.21 19.76
C SER A 274 8.32 14.94 19.71
N MET A 275 7.48 15.83 20.27
CA MET A 275 6.02 15.75 20.15
C MET A 275 5.54 15.87 18.73
N LEU A 276 6.08 16.82 17.96
CA LEU A 276 5.72 17.01 16.56
C LEU A 276 6.11 15.80 15.73
N ARG A 277 7.32 15.27 15.91
CA ARG A 277 7.78 14.05 15.23
C ARG A 277 6.91 12.85 15.57
N LYS A 278 6.60 12.64 16.87
CA LYS A 278 5.70 11.58 17.34
C LYS A 278 4.32 11.68 16.68
N GLY A 279 3.73 12.87 16.63
CA GLY A 279 2.42 13.10 16.00
C GLY A 279 2.42 12.74 14.51
N ARG A 280 3.50 13.04 13.78
CA ARG A 280 3.64 12.67 12.37
C ARG A 280 3.78 11.17 12.16
N VAL A 281 4.65 10.53 12.91
CA VAL A 281 4.82 9.07 12.84
C VAL A 281 3.50 8.37 13.14
N LEU A 282 2.76 8.84 14.15
CA LEU A 282 1.43 8.31 14.46
C LEU A 282 0.45 8.51 13.30
N GLY A 283 0.38 9.71 12.71
CA GLY A 283 -0.52 9.98 11.58
C GLY A 283 -0.27 9.07 10.39
N ILE A 284 1.01 8.80 10.06
CA ILE A 284 1.37 7.87 8.99
C ILE A 284 1.02 6.44 9.38
N LEU A 285 1.35 6.03 10.59
CA LEU A 285 1.06 4.69 11.11
C LEU A 285 -0.43 4.38 11.07
N LEU A 286 -1.28 5.33 11.46
CA LEU A 286 -2.74 5.21 11.39
C LEU A 286 -3.22 5.05 9.94
N ASN A 287 -2.68 5.82 9.01
CA ASN A 287 -2.99 5.66 7.58
C ASN A 287 -2.58 4.28 7.07
N VAL A 288 -1.41 3.77 7.47
CA VAL A 288 -0.95 2.43 7.06
C VAL A 288 -1.85 1.34 7.63
N TYR A 289 -2.22 1.39 8.91
CA TYR A 289 -3.15 0.45 9.52
C TYR A 289 -4.49 0.42 8.78
N LYS A 290 -5.09 1.59 8.54
CA LYS A 290 -6.37 1.70 7.84
C LYS A 290 -6.29 1.14 6.42
N ASN A 291 -5.32 1.60 5.64
CA ASN A 291 -5.21 1.22 4.24
C ASN A 291 -4.86 -0.27 4.06
N LEU A 292 -3.96 -0.81 4.89
CA LEU A 292 -3.64 -2.24 4.89
C LEU A 292 -4.85 -3.05 5.31
N GLY A 293 -5.56 -2.63 6.36
CA GLY A 293 -6.79 -3.28 6.80
C GLY A 293 -7.85 -3.33 5.70
N LEU A 294 -8.12 -2.20 5.02
CA LEU A 294 -9.05 -2.14 3.89
C LEU A 294 -8.61 -3.00 2.69
N TYR A 295 -7.31 -3.02 2.40
CA TYR A 295 -6.75 -3.90 1.36
C TYR A 295 -6.97 -5.38 1.71
N LEU A 296 -6.70 -5.78 2.95
CA LEU A 296 -6.88 -7.15 3.42
C LEU A 296 -8.35 -7.58 3.43
N VAL A 297 -9.29 -6.66 3.68
CA VAL A 297 -10.73 -6.93 3.46
C VAL A 297 -11.00 -7.28 2.01
N SER A 298 -10.45 -6.51 1.07
CA SER A 298 -10.63 -6.79 -0.36
C SER A 298 -9.99 -8.10 -0.82
N SER A 299 -8.94 -8.53 -0.12
CA SER A 299 -8.24 -9.81 -0.33
C SER A 299 -8.87 -10.98 0.44
N LYS A 300 -9.97 -10.73 1.17
CA LYS A 300 -10.68 -11.71 2.01
C LYS A 300 -9.86 -12.28 3.18
N ASP A 301 -8.75 -11.65 3.57
CA ASP A 301 -8.01 -11.99 4.81
C ASP A 301 -8.61 -11.23 6.00
N TYR A 302 -9.82 -11.63 6.40
CA TYR A 302 -10.61 -10.94 7.42
C TYR A 302 -9.96 -10.94 8.80
N ARG A 303 -9.14 -11.95 9.14
CA ARG A 303 -8.47 -12.03 10.43
C ARG A 303 -7.38 -10.96 10.56
N LYS A 304 -6.51 -10.87 9.56
CA LYS A 304 -5.47 -9.83 9.53
C LYS A 304 -6.08 -8.44 9.35
N ALA A 305 -7.10 -8.31 8.49
CA ALA A 305 -7.82 -7.05 8.31
C ALA A 305 -8.37 -6.51 9.64
N LYS A 306 -9.07 -7.36 10.40
CA LYS A 306 -9.61 -6.99 11.72
C LYS A 306 -8.51 -6.53 12.65
N PHE A 307 -7.38 -7.25 12.72
CA PHE A 307 -6.26 -6.90 13.58
C PHE A 307 -5.74 -5.46 13.32
N TYR A 308 -5.51 -5.11 12.05
CA TYR A 308 -5.00 -3.76 11.72
C TYR A 308 -6.06 -2.67 11.87
N LEU A 309 -7.32 -2.95 11.53
CA LEU A 309 -8.42 -2.01 11.72
C LEU A 309 -8.74 -1.78 13.21
N ASP A 310 -8.60 -2.80 14.07
CA ASP A 310 -8.74 -2.62 15.54
C ASP A 310 -7.59 -1.76 16.10
N LYS A 311 -6.35 -1.93 15.61
CA LYS A 311 -5.24 -1.02 15.94
C LYS A 311 -5.55 0.42 15.52
N PHE A 312 -6.05 0.63 14.30
CA PHE A 312 -6.48 1.95 13.84
C PHE A 312 -7.58 2.53 14.73
N ARG A 313 -8.64 1.74 15.01
CA ARG A 313 -9.77 2.15 15.83
C ARG A 313 -9.37 2.50 17.27
N SER A 314 -8.31 1.94 17.82
CA SER A 314 -7.84 2.29 19.16
C SER A 314 -7.46 3.77 19.31
N TYR A 315 -7.14 4.45 18.21
CA TYR A 315 -6.84 5.87 18.12
C TYR A 315 -7.99 6.68 17.48
N GLU A 316 -8.59 6.16 16.42
CA GLU A 316 -9.63 6.83 15.61
C GLU A 316 -10.94 6.05 15.66
N LYS A 317 -11.75 6.33 16.69
CA LYS A 317 -12.98 5.58 16.99
C LYS A 317 -14.15 5.88 16.05
N LYS A 318 -14.14 7.03 15.37
CA LYS A 318 -15.31 7.56 14.63
C LYS A 318 -15.18 7.42 13.10
N ASP A 319 -14.25 6.61 12.62
CA ASP A 319 -14.06 6.42 11.17
C ASP A 319 -15.06 5.37 10.63
N ILE A 320 -16.10 5.85 9.95
CA ILE A 320 -17.18 5.00 9.42
C ILE A 320 -16.66 3.92 8.46
N PRO A 321 -15.77 4.20 7.47
CA PRO A 321 -15.21 3.16 6.62
C PRO A 321 -14.49 2.05 7.38
N ALA A 322 -13.76 2.37 8.44
CA ALA A 322 -13.08 1.37 9.28
C ALA A 322 -14.09 0.54 10.07
N LEU A 323 -15.10 1.18 10.70
CA LEU A 323 -16.16 0.50 11.42
C LEU A 323 -16.97 -0.43 10.52
N ALA A 324 -17.33 0.01 9.32
CA ALA A 324 -18.01 -0.82 8.33
C ALA A 324 -17.19 -2.05 7.93
N SER A 325 -15.89 -1.86 7.74
CA SER A 325 -14.97 -2.94 7.41
C SER A 325 -14.77 -3.91 8.58
N LEU A 326 -14.72 -3.41 9.82
CA LEU A 326 -14.70 -4.23 11.03
C LEU A 326 -15.97 -5.06 11.18
N ALA A 327 -17.15 -4.47 10.92
CA ALA A 327 -18.42 -5.18 10.92
C ALA A 327 -18.42 -6.32 9.88
N LEU A 328 -17.91 -6.07 8.68
CA LEU A 328 -17.76 -7.08 7.63
C LEU A 328 -16.78 -8.19 8.03
N CYS A 329 -15.61 -7.83 8.58
CA CYS A 329 -14.64 -8.81 9.08
C CYS A 329 -15.24 -9.70 10.16
N ALA A 330 -15.90 -9.11 11.17
CA ALA A 330 -16.55 -9.84 12.26
C ALA A 330 -17.63 -10.79 11.72
N PHE A 331 -18.42 -10.34 10.76
CA PHE A 331 -19.43 -11.18 10.09
C PHE A 331 -18.80 -12.43 9.44
N TYR A 332 -17.77 -12.26 8.61
CA TYR A 332 -17.10 -13.39 7.96
C TYR A 332 -16.34 -14.29 8.94
N LEU A 333 -15.90 -13.76 10.07
CA LEU A 333 -15.32 -14.53 11.17
C LEU A 333 -16.38 -15.21 12.07
N LYS A 334 -17.68 -15.11 11.72
CA LYS A 334 -18.83 -15.67 12.44
C LYS A 334 -19.08 -15.01 13.82
N ASP A 335 -18.50 -13.88 14.08
CA ASP A 335 -18.76 -13.07 15.28
C ASP A 335 -19.87 -12.04 14.98
N ILE A 336 -21.11 -12.55 14.92
CA ILE A 336 -22.29 -11.72 14.60
C ILE A 336 -22.54 -10.64 15.66
N LYS A 337 -22.18 -10.93 16.93
CA LYS A 337 -22.33 -9.96 18.01
C LYS A 337 -21.43 -8.76 17.78
N ALA A 338 -20.13 -8.97 17.54
CA ALA A 338 -19.20 -7.90 17.24
C ALA A 338 -19.58 -7.14 15.95
N ALA A 339 -20.06 -7.86 14.91
CA ALA A 339 -20.51 -7.22 13.67
C ALA A 339 -21.66 -6.23 13.91
N LYS A 340 -22.60 -6.55 14.79
CA LYS A 340 -23.68 -5.65 15.21
C LYS A 340 -23.15 -4.48 16.04
N GLU A 341 -22.26 -4.74 17.01
CA GLU A 341 -21.66 -3.70 17.84
C GLU A 341 -20.93 -2.64 16.98
N TYR A 342 -20.10 -3.05 16.01
CA TYR A 342 -19.47 -2.11 15.09
C TYR A 342 -20.50 -1.35 14.23
N THR A 343 -21.59 -1.99 13.84
CA THR A 343 -22.67 -1.33 13.10
C THR A 343 -23.37 -0.28 13.96
N GLU A 344 -23.66 -0.59 15.24
CA GLU A 344 -24.24 0.39 16.16
C GLU A 344 -23.29 1.57 16.43
N GLU A 345 -21.99 1.33 16.48
CA GLU A 345 -21.01 2.43 16.60
C GLU A 345 -21.09 3.41 15.41
N ILE A 346 -21.40 2.95 14.19
CA ILE A 346 -21.63 3.84 13.04
C ILE A 346 -22.80 4.79 13.36
N SER A 347 -23.88 4.29 13.98
CA SER A 347 -25.03 5.11 14.33
C SER A 347 -24.70 6.22 15.33
N THR A 348 -23.72 6.01 16.21
CA THR A 348 -23.27 7.04 17.16
C THR A 348 -22.54 8.19 16.47
N VAL A 349 -21.95 7.94 15.29
CA VAL A 349 -21.30 8.95 14.45
C VAL A 349 -22.31 9.65 13.55
N ASP A 350 -23.12 8.86 12.86
CA ASP A 350 -24.20 9.31 11.96
C ASP A 350 -25.30 8.26 11.89
N LYS A 351 -26.41 8.51 12.62
CA LYS A 351 -27.56 7.61 12.66
C LYS A 351 -28.31 7.47 11.34
N HIS A 352 -28.09 8.41 10.42
CA HIS A 352 -28.67 8.39 9.08
C HIS A 352 -27.70 7.89 8.04
N ASN A 353 -26.54 7.35 8.43
CA ASN A 353 -25.56 6.82 7.50
C ASN A 353 -26.13 5.64 6.71
N GLU A 354 -25.93 5.64 5.42
CA GLU A 354 -26.46 4.61 4.52
C GLU A 354 -25.90 3.21 4.82
N ILE A 355 -24.62 3.12 5.26
CA ILE A 355 -24.01 1.83 5.64
C ILE A 355 -24.66 1.28 6.90
N PHE A 356 -24.93 2.13 7.89
CA PHE A 356 -25.66 1.73 9.08
C PHE A 356 -27.04 1.16 8.73
N ILE A 357 -27.82 1.92 7.95
CA ILE A 357 -29.19 1.52 7.55
C ILE A 357 -29.17 0.19 6.79
N LEU A 358 -28.27 0.02 5.82
CA LEU A 358 -28.14 -1.19 5.03
C LEU A 358 -27.67 -2.40 5.85
N ASN A 359 -26.75 -2.22 6.79
CA ASN A 359 -26.31 -3.27 7.70
C ASN A 359 -27.45 -3.70 8.64
N ARG A 360 -28.23 -2.75 9.16
CA ARG A 360 -29.41 -3.07 9.99
C ARG A 360 -30.48 -3.84 9.21
N ALA A 361 -30.73 -3.45 7.95
CA ALA A 361 -31.61 -4.21 7.06
C ALA A 361 -31.11 -5.65 6.86
N PHE A 362 -29.82 -5.83 6.62
CA PHE A 362 -29.19 -7.14 6.48
C PHE A 362 -29.32 -7.99 7.77
N PHE A 363 -29.03 -7.42 8.94
CA PHE A 363 -29.21 -8.14 10.20
C PHE A 363 -30.69 -8.51 10.47
N GLY A 364 -31.63 -7.66 10.05
CA GLY A 364 -33.03 -8.00 10.09
C GLY A 364 -33.37 -9.26 9.28
N ILE A 365 -32.74 -9.45 8.11
CA ILE A 365 -32.91 -10.70 7.33
C ILE A 365 -32.31 -11.89 8.09
N LEU A 366 -31.07 -11.75 8.61
CA LEU A 366 -30.38 -12.82 9.35
C LEU A 366 -31.18 -13.29 10.57
N GLU A 367 -31.89 -12.39 11.23
CA GLU A 367 -32.73 -12.66 12.41
C GLU A 367 -34.15 -13.08 12.06
N LYS A 368 -34.45 -13.15 10.76
CA LYS A 368 -35.84 -13.39 10.25
C LYS A 368 -36.86 -12.34 10.71
N ASN A 369 -36.34 -11.16 11.10
CA ASN A 369 -37.20 -10.01 11.42
C ASN A 369 -37.44 -9.19 10.15
N TYR A 370 -38.25 -9.73 9.26
CA TYR A 370 -38.44 -9.18 7.92
C TYR A 370 -39.19 -7.83 7.93
N ALA A 371 -40.03 -7.56 8.89
CA ALA A 371 -40.66 -6.26 9.06
C ALA A 371 -39.65 -5.16 9.37
N SER A 372 -38.71 -5.42 10.27
CA SER A 372 -37.60 -4.51 10.57
C SER A 372 -36.70 -4.30 9.35
N ALA A 373 -36.35 -5.37 8.65
CA ALA A 373 -35.55 -5.28 7.42
C ALA A 373 -36.21 -4.38 6.37
N LEU A 374 -37.51 -4.58 6.13
CA LEU A 374 -38.29 -3.77 5.19
C LEU A 374 -38.33 -2.28 5.61
N CYS A 375 -38.48 -2.01 6.92
CA CYS A 375 -38.45 -0.65 7.43
C CYS A 375 -37.12 0.10 7.05
N PHE A 376 -35.98 -0.54 7.24
CA PHE A 376 -34.69 0.03 6.87
C PHE A 376 -34.53 0.16 5.35
N TYR A 377 -35.03 -0.79 4.53
CA TYR A 377 -35.02 -0.60 3.07
C TYR A 377 -35.91 0.58 2.64
N LYS A 378 -37.06 0.77 3.26
CA LYS A 378 -37.92 1.95 3.02
C LYS A 378 -37.20 3.25 3.41
N GLU A 379 -36.45 3.24 4.51
CA GLU A 379 -35.66 4.41 4.93
C GLU A 379 -34.57 4.78 3.88
N ILE A 380 -33.79 3.80 3.38
CA ILE A 380 -32.78 4.06 2.36
C ILE A 380 -33.41 4.53 1.04
N ILE A 381 -34.57 3.99 0.66
CA ILE A 381 -35.31 4.37 -0.55
C ILE A 381 -35.78 5.84 -0.44
N LYS A 382 -36.27 6.29 0.73
CA LYS A 382 -36.67 7.68 0.98
C LYS A 382 -35.52 8.68 0.78
N LYS A 383 -34.27 8.28 0.99
CA LYS A 383 -33.09 9.13 0.72
C LYS A 383 -32.87 9.38 -0.78
N GLY A 384 -33.34 8.49 -1.64
CA GLY A 384 -33.33 8.68 -3.08
C GLY A 384 -31.94 8.92 -3.65
N ARG A 385 -31.80 9.99 -4.45
CA ARG A 385 -30.54 10.30 -5.17
C ARG A 385 -29.37 10.72 -4.27
N SER A 386 -29.56 10.97 -2.98
CA SER A 386 -28.46 11.29 -2.06
C SER A 386 -27.63 10.08 -1.67
N VAL A 387 -28.10 8.87 -1.96
CA VAL A 387 -27.43 7.61 -1.64
C VAL A 387 -26.26 7.36 -2.60
N ASN A 388 -25.11 6.95 -2.06
CA ASN A 388 -23.95 6.61 -2.87
C ASN A 388 -24.16 5.29 -3.64
N ILE A 389 -24.28 5.40 -4.96
CA ILE A 389 -24.54 4.25 -5.84
C ILE A 389 -23.45 3.17 -5.75
N ASN A 390 -22.18 3.54 -5.48
CA ASN A 390 -21.11 2.57 -5.33
C ASN A 390 -21.29 1.70 -4.06
N ILE A 391 -21.87 2.25 -3.01
CA ILE A 391 -22.20 1.47 -1.80
C ILE A 391 -23.34 0.50 -2.14
N ILE A 392 -24.38 0.96 -2.79
CA ILE A 392 -25.52 0.12 -3.20
C ILE A 392 -25.04 -1.05 -4.07
N THR A 393 -24.19 -0.79 -5.08
CA THR A 393 -23.67 -1.84 -5.97
C THR A 393 -22.88 -2.90 -5.20
N LYS A 394 -22.05 -2.47 -4.22
CA LYS A 394 -21.31 -3.41 -3.36
C LYS A 394 -22.25 -4.23 -2.46
N VAL A 395 -23.29 -3.61 -1.93
CA VAL A 395 -24.28 -4.31 -1.10
C VAL A 395 -25.08 -5.33 -1.94
N ILE A 396 -25.48 -4.98 -3.16
CA ILE A 396 -26.15 -5.92 -4.07
C ILE A 396 -25.24 -7.13 -4.34
N ALA A 397 -23.96 -6.90 -4.66
CA ALA A 397 -23.01 -7.99 -4.90
C ALA A 397 -22.82 -8.89 -3.66
N PHE A 398 -22.74 -8.29 -2.47
CA PHE A 398 -22.70 -9.03 -1.21
C PHE A 398 -23.98 -9.85 -0.95
N LEU A 399 -25.16 -9.28 -1.17
CA LEU A 399 -26.42 -9.99 -1.01
C LEU A 399 -26.57 -11.15 -2.01
N ASP A 400 -26.07 -10.99 -3.22
CA ASP A 400 -26.09 -12.05 -4.25
C ASP A 400 -25.15 -13.21 -3.87
N GLU A 401 -23.99 -12.92 -3.28
CA GLU A 401 -23.11 -13.94 -2.68
C GLU A 401 -23.85 -14.69 -1.55
N ARG A 402 -24.54 -13.97 -0.65
CA ARG A 402 -25.34 -14.60 0.44
C ARG A 402 -26.51 -15.41 -0.07
N LYS A 403 -27.22 -14.92 -1.07
CA LYS A 403 -28.30 -15.68 -1.74
C LYS A 403 -27.79 -17.01 -2.29
N SER A 404 -26.60 -17.03 -2.86
CA SER A 404 -25.97 -18.26 -3.37
C SER A 404 -25.66 -19.26 -2.27
N GLU A 405 -25.28 -18.78 -1.08
CA GLU A 405 -25.03 -19.65 0.10
C GLU A 405 -26.33 -20.09 0.80
N TYR A 406 -27.39 -19.27 0.76
CA TYR A 406 -28.64 -19.50 1.42
C TYR A 406 -29.83 -19.42 0.44
N PRO A 407 -29.93 -20.36 -0.52
CA PRO A 407 -30.89 -20.27 -1.64
C PRO A 407 -32.38 -20.30 -1.20
N ASN A 408 -32.67 -20.74 0.01
CA ASN A 408 -34.02 -20.78 0.59
C ASN A 408 -34.40 -19.52 1.37
N GLU A 409 -33.46 -18.54 1.52
CA GLU A 409 -33.72 -17.25 2.15
C GLU A 409 -34.13 -16.23 1.10
N PHE A 410 -35.44 -16.16 0.82
CA PHE A 410 -35.96 -15.31 -0.24
C PHE A 410 -35.91 -13.81 0.05
N ALA A 411 -35.68 -13.40 1.29
CA ALA A 411 -35.53 -11.98 1.62
C ALA A 411 -34.33 -11.32 0.91
N TYR A 412 -33.31 -12.09 0.50
CA TYR A 412 -32.22 -11.58 -0.34
C TYR A 412 -32.73 -11.19 -1.74
N ASP A 413 -33.67 -11.96 -2.34
CA ASP A 413 -34.27 -11.60 -3.63
C ASP A 413 -35.01 -10.26 -3.54
N LEU A 414 -35.76 -10.06 -2.43
CA LEU A 414 -36.44 -8.78 -2.16
C LEU A 414 -35.42 -7.63 -2.05
N ALA A 415 -34.39 -7.79 -1.23
CA ALA A 415 -33.38 -6.75 -0.99
C ALA A 415 -32.66 -6.35 -2.27
N ILE A 416 -32.18 -7.33 -3.06
CA ILE A 416 -31.56 -7.12 -4.36
C ILE A 416 -32.55 -6.43 -5.30
N GLY A 417 -33.81 -6.90 -5.34
CA GLY A 417 -34.85 -6.35 -6.17
C GLY A 417 -35.16 -4.88 -5.86
N LEU A 418 -35.33 -4.53 -4.57
CA LEU A 418 -35.57 -3.15 -4.14
C LEU A 418 -34.40 -2.23 -4.46
N LEU A 419 -33.17 -2.61 -4.08
CA LEU A 419 -32.00 -1.80 -4.34
C LEU A 419 -31.73 -1.62 -5.84
N SER A 420 -31.91 -2.67 -6.63
CA SER A 420 -31.77 -2.57 -8.09
C SER A 420 -32.84 -1.68 -8.71
N TYR A 421 -34.10 -1.81 -8.28
CA TYR A 421 -35.23 -1.03 -8.81
C TYR A 421 -35.06 0.48 -8.57
N TYR A 422 -34.70 0.88 -7.35
CA TYR A 422 -34.63 2.29 -7.00
C TYR A 422 -33.31 2.98 -7.35
N PHE A 423 -32.19 2.25 -7.42
CA PHE A 423 -30.86 2.87 -7.50
C PHE A 423 -30.02 2.45 -8.71
N CYS A 424 -30.31 1.31 -9.36
CA CYS A 424 -29.47 0.79 -10.43
C CYS A 424 -30.24 0.58 -11.74
N GLN A 425 -30.88 -0.58 -11.91
CA GLN A 425 -31.57 -1.01 -13.11
C GLN A 425 -33.02 -1.41 -12.81
N GLU A 426 -33.94 -0.54 -13.12
CA GLU A 426 -35.36 -0.72 -12.85
C GLU A 426 -35.91 -2.06 -13.37
N GLN A 427 -35.60 -2.45 -14.60
CA GLN A 427 -36.09 -3.69 -15.22
C GLN A 427 -35.58 -4.94 -14.49
N MET A 428 -34.31 -4.93 -14.10
CA MET A 428 -33.70 -6.02 -13.32
C MET A 428 -34.36 -6.12 -11.95
N GLY A 429 -34.54 -4.97 -11.27
CA GLY A 429 -35.23 -4.92 -9.99
C GLY A 429 -36.62 -5.50 -10.04
N ILE A 430 -37.45 -5.15 -11.04
CA ILE A 430 -38.79 -5.69 -11.22
C ILE A 430 -38.78 -7.22 -11.44
N LYS A 431 -37.81 -7.73 -12.20
CA LYS A 431 -37.66 -9.17 -12.45
C LYS A 431 -37.40 -9.91 -11.14
N GLU A 432 -36.49 -9.44 -10.30
CA GLU A 432 -36.17 -10.06 -9.00
C GLU A 432 -37.37 -9.94 -8.03
N LEU A 433 -38.07 -8.80 -7.99
CA LEU A 433 -39.22 -8.62 -7.13
C LEU A 433 -40.39 -9.54 -7.54
N ARG A 434 -40.63 -9.75 -8.83
CA ARG A 434 -41.64 -10.72 -9.33
C ARG A 434 -41.28 -12.16 -8.95
N LYS A 435 -39.99 -12.51 -9.04
CA LYS A 435 -39.46 -13.80 -8.65
C LYS A 435 -39.70 -14.04 -7.15
N PHE A 436 -39.35 -13.07 -6.33
CA PHE A 436 -39.60 -13.09 -4.89
C PHE A 436 -41.10 -13.33 -4.61
N ALA A 437 -41.98 -12.46 -5.13
CA ALA A 437 -43.44 -12.57 -4.88
C ALA A 437 -43.99 -13.93 -5.27
N LYS A 438 -43.53 -14.53 -6.37
CA LYS A 438 -43.90 -15.86 -6.81
C LYS A 438 -43.50 -16.97 -5.81
N HIS A 439 -42.26 -16.89 -5.31
CA HIS A 439 -41.70 -17.92 -4.42
C HIS A 439 -42.32 -17.89 -3.02
N VAL A 440 -42.73 -16.71 -2.55
CA VAL A 440 -43.23 -16.53 -1.17
C VAL A 440 -44.75 -16.36 -1.08
N LYS A 441 -45.52 -16.53 -2.17
CA LYS A 441 -46.94 -16.25 -2.27
C LYS A 441 -47.80 -16.83 -1.10
N ASN A 442 -47.41 -18.00 -0.61
CA ASN A 442 -48.18 -18.73 0.43
C ASN A 442 -47.45 -18.73 1.78
N LYS A 443 -46.39 -17.91 1.96
CA LYS A 443 -45.59 -17.84 3.17
C LYS A 443 -45.98 -16.62 4.00
N ALA A 444 -46.67 -16.85 5.12
CA ALA A 444 -47.21 -15.79 5.98
C ALA A 444 -46.13 -14.81 6.49
N GLU A 445 -44.94 -15.32 6.73
CA GLU A 445 -43.77 -14.53 7.21
C GLU A 445 -43.32 -13.40 6.28
N TYR A 446 -43.63 -13.52 4.97
CA TYR A 446 -43.28 -12.51 3.96
C TYR A 446 -44.43 -11.62 3.52
N ARG A 447 -45.64 -11.77 4.15
CA ARG A 447 -46.87 -11.11 3.70
C ARG A 447 -46.71 -9.59 3.59
N GLU A 448 -46.19 -8.94 4.61
CA GLU A 448 -45.98 -7.48 4.63
C GLU A 448 -45.06 -7.01 3.49
N MET A 449 -44.00 -7.79 3.18
CA MET A 449 -43.12 -7.51 2.09
C MET A 449 -43.81 -7.65 0.73
N VAL A 450 -44.60 -8.68 0.55
CA VAL A 450 -45.36 -8.91 -0.71
C VAL A 450 -46.39 -7.80 -0.90
N ASP A 451 -47.14 -7.44 0.13
CA ASP A 451 -48.12 -6.36 0.07
C ASP A 451 -47.47 -5.03 -0.32
N TYR A 452 -46.31 -4.73 0.27
CA TYR A 452 -45.55 -3.52 -0.08
C TYR A 452 -45.14 -3.50 -1.56
N ILE A 453 -44.48 -4.53 -2.06
CA ILE A 453 -43.97 -4.52 -3.44
C ILE A 453 -45.09 -4.56 -4.46
N THR A 454 -46.19 -5.23 -4.15
CA THR A 454 -47.35 -5.34 -5.03
C THR A 454 -48.03 -3.98 -5.16
N GLY A 455 -48.40 -3.34 -4.04
CA GLY A 455 -49.06 -2.03 -4.06
C GLY A 455 -48.19 -0.89 -4.57
N GLU A 456 -46.91 -0.83 -4.14
CA GLU A 456 -46.05 0.30 -4.48
C GLU A 456 -45.31 0.18 -5.82
N ILE A 457 -45.04 -1.02 -6.30
CA ILE A 457 -44.15 -1.22 -7.46
C ILE A 457 -44.88 -1.96 -8.59
N LEU A 458 -45.42 -3.16 -8.32
CA LEU A 458 -45.88 -4.04 -9.39
C LEU A 458 -47.21 -3.59 -10.01
N ASP A 459 -48.19 -3.12 -9.19
CA ASP A 459 -49.50 -2.67 -9.65
C ASP A 459 -49.45 -1.27 -10.29
N LYS A 460 -48.66 -0.35 -9.76
CA LYS A 460 -48.45 0.98 -10.39
C LYS A 460 -47.93 0.90 -11.85
N LYS A 461 -47.25 -0.18 -12.18
CA LYS A 461 -46.78 -0.38 -13.57
C LYS A 461 -47.75 -1.06 -14.49
N LYS A 462 -48.72 -1.82 -13.94
CA LYS A 462 -49.83 -2.32 -14.78
C LYS A 462 -50.69 -1.17 -15.31
N VAL A 463 -50.94 -0.17 -14.44
CA VAL A 463 -51.73 1.04 -14.81
C VAL A 463 -51.00 1.93 -15.84
N LYS A 464 -49.68 2.00 -15.88
CA LYS A 464 -48.95 2.79 -16.86
C LYS A 464 -48.76 2.10 -18.22
N LYS A 465 -49.12 0.82 -18.38
CA LYS A 465 -49.06 0.08 -19.65
C LYS A 465 -50.40 0.00 -20.40
N ASN A 466 -51.49 0.34 -19.71
CA ASN A 466 -52.82 0.54 -20.27
C ASN A 466 -53.05 2.05 -20.48
#